data_4eade61b97d18b52c229aad8c1b572f7
#
_entry.id   4eade61b97d18b52c229aad8c1b572f7
#
_cell.length_a   1.000
_cell.length_b   1.000
_cell.length_c   1.000
_cell.angle_alpha   90.00
_cell.angle_beta   90.00
_cell.angle_gamma   90.00
#
_symmetry.space_group_name_H-M   'P 1'
#
loop_
_entity.id
_entity.type
_entity.pdbx_description
1 polymer ?
#
loop_
_entity_poly.entity_id
_entity_poly.type
_entity_poly.pdbx_seq_one_letter_code
_entity_poly.pdbx_strand_id
1 'polypeptide(L)'
;NVLDAGAEALYHNDKLFVRGEYLYKHVTKKRDSKTLFDASNNNIDTWGTLDAWITANPLRSNNFHGGYVEAGYMIFGNPYKFDSRNGTLKGLSGRSLEIVGRFNYTGLNDINAGEYYSAGRDQYYPDGMMADYPYKSSSVGGGAVRSWTFGVNYSFNRFVQAMLDYTYSNLSKDKYAYDKNFHMVQARVQFVF
;
A
#
# COMPACT_ATOMS: atom_id res chain seq x y z
N ASN A 1 15.10 -8.13 -10.07
CA ASN A 1 15.62 -6.87 -9.52
C ASN A 1 14.44 -6.06 -8.97
N VAL A 2 14.70 -5.31 -7.90
CA VAL A 2 13.72 -4.41 -7.29
C VAL A 2 14.34 -3.01 -7.25
N LEU A 3 13.56 -2.02 -7.66
CA LEU A 3 13.87 -0.60 -7.48
C LEU A 3 12.82 -0.02 -6.55
N ASP A 4 13.26 0.59 -5.46
CA ASP A 4 12.44 1.35 -4.55
C ASP A 4 12.85 2.83 -4.63
N ALA A 5 11.87 3.71 -4.74
CA ALA A 5 12.06 5.16 -4.72
C ALA A 5 11.00 5.79 -3.82
N GLY A 6 11.38 6.83 -3.09
CA GLY A 6 10.47 7.54 -2.20
C GLY A 6 10.80 9.02 -2.13
N ALA A 7 9.80 9.81 -1.80
CA ALA A 7 9.93 11.22 -1.50
C ALA A 7 9.07 11.56 -0.29
N GLU A 8 9.62 12.35 0.61
CA GLU A 8 8.90 12.84 1.79
C GLU A 8 9.03 14.36 1.92
N ALA A 9 8.05 14.96 2.54
CA ALA A 9 8.04 16.38 2.85
C ALA A 9 7.38 16.63 4.21
N LEU A 10 7.92 17.56 4.96
CA LEU A 10 7.39 18.02 6.23
C LEU A 10 7.41 19.54 6.27
N TYR A 11 6.27 20.13 6.55
CA TYR A 11 6.11 21.53 6.92
C TYR A 11 5.54 21.64 8.32
N HIS A 12 5.99 22.58 9.11
CA HIS A 12 5.39 22.89 10.40
C HIS A 12 5.56 24.38 10.76
N ASN A 13 4.64 24.83 11.57
CA ASN A 13 4.76 26.07 12.36
C ASN A 13 4.36 25.77 13.81
N ASP A 14 4.10 26.79 14.60
CA ASP A 14 3.77 26.63 16.02
C ASP A 14 2.56 25.72 16.28
N LYS A 15 1.53 25.80 15.41
CA LYS A 15 0.24 25.12 15.64
C LYS A 15 -0.14 24.11 14.55
N LEU A 16 0.49 24.15 13.40
CA LEU A 16 0.14 23.29 12.27
C LEU A 16 1.34 22.51 11.84
N PHE A 17 1.15 21.24 11.54
CA PHE A 17 2.07 20.51 10.69
C PHE A 17 1.33 19.87 9.51
N VAL A 18 2.05 19.71 8.42
CA VAL A 18 1.64 18.90 7.27
C VAL A 18 2.84 18.06 6.86
N ARG A 19 2.63 16.76 6.75
CA ARG A 19 3.66 15.85 6.23
C ARG A 19 3.07 14.89 5.22
N GLY A 20 3.90 14.41 4.32
CA GLY A 20 3.51 13.41 3.35
C GLY A 20 4.70 12.62 2.86
N GLU A 21 4.40 11.43 2.41
CA GLU A 21 5.38 10.52 1.83
C GLU A 21 4.75 9.84 0.62
N TYR A 22 5.53 9.65 -0.42
CA TYR A 22 5.18 8.86 -1.59
C TYR A 22 6.24 7.80 -1.81
N LEU A 23 5.80 6.57 -2.04
CA LEU A 23 6.64 5.42 -2.29
C LEU A 23 6.28 4.81 -3.64
N TYR A 24 7.30 4.48 -4.40
CA TYR A 24 7.19 3.76 -5.66
C TYR A 24 8.09 2.52 -5.62
N LYS A 25 7.55 1.39 -6.08
CA LYS A 25 8.29 0.14 -6.20
C LYS A 25 8.14 -0.45 -7.58
N HIS A 26 9.26 -0.73 -8.22
CA HIS A 26 9.34 -1.45 -9.49
C HIS A 26 9.98 -2.81 -9.28
N VAL A 27 9.30 -3.88 -9.70
CA VAL A 27 9.75 -5.26 -9.55
C VAL A 27 9.94 -5.89 -10.92
N THR A 28 11.17 -6.20 -11.28
CA THR A 28 11.49 -6.98 -12.48
C THR A 28 11.52 -8.45 -12.14
N LYS A 29 10.66 -9.22 -12.78
CA LYS A 29 10.58 -10.68 -12.62
C LYS A 29 11.62 -11.37 -13.50
N LYS A 30 12.06 -12.55 -13.06
CA LYS A 30 12.84 -13.49 -13.86
C LYS A 30 12.18 -14.87 -13.78
N ARG A 31 12.24 -15.61 -14.88
CA ARG A 31 11.89 -17.03 -14.84
C ARG A 31 12.99 -17.80 -14.14
N ASP A 32 12.61 -18.70 -13.26
CA ASP A 32 13.55 -19.65 -12.67
C ASP A 32 13.82 -20.82 -13.62
N SER A 33 14.88 -21.55 -13.34
CA SER A 33 15.31 -22.71 -14.14
C SER A 33 14.27 -23.82 -14.19
N LYS A 34 13.50 -23.99 -13.09
CA LYS A 34 12.44 -25.01 -13.01
C LYS A 34 11.29 -24.67 -13.95
N THR A 35 10.83 -23.42 -13.95
CA THR A 35 9.77 -22.95 -14.86
C THR A 35 10.17 -23.13 -16.32
N LEU A 36 11.42 -22.82 -16.69
CA LEU A 36 11.93 -23.02 -18.05
C LEU A 36 12.03 -24.52 -18.41
N PHE A 37 12.48 -25.34 -17.47
CA PHE A 37 12.55 -26.79 -17.65
C PHE A 37 11.15 -27.40 -17.84
N ASP A 38 10.19 -27.05 -16.97
CA ASP A 38 8.81 -27.52 -17.05
C ASP A 38 8.16 -27.08 -18.38
N ALA A 39 8.40 -25.84 -18.82
CA ALA A 39 7.92 -25.36 -20.11
C ALA A 39 8.50 -26.13 -21.30
N SER A 40 9.79 -26.45 -21.26
CA SER A 40 10.43 -27.20 -22.33
C SER A 40 9.96 -28.67 -22.42
N ASN A 41 9.58 -29.27 -21.31
CA ASN A 41 9.17 -30.68 -21.28
C ASN A 41 7.66 -30.90 -21.48
N ASN A 42 6.84 -29.97 -20.97
CA ASN A 42 5.38 -30.17 -20.91
C ASN A 42 4.61 -29.35 -21.96
N ASN A 43 5.23 -28.37 -22.61
CA ASN A 43 4.53 -27.46 -23.53
C ASN A 43 5.08 -27.48 -24.96
N ILE A 44 6.09 -28.33 -25.25
CA ILE A 44 6.67 -28.43 -26.60
C ILE A 44 5.62 -28.90 -27.61
N ASP A 45 4.76 -29.81 -27.24
CA ASP A 45 3.72 -30.33 -28.14
C ASP A 45 2.71 -29.25 -28.57
N THR A 46 2.51 -28.24 -27.71
CA THR A 46 1.57 -27.13 -27.97
C THR A 46 2.24 -25.95 -28.67
N TRP A 47 3.49 -25.65 -28.33
CA TRP A 47 4.20 -24.43 -28.75
C TRP A 47 5.35 -24.70 -29.71
N GLY A 48 5.73 -25.96 -29.90
CA GLY A 48 6.79 -26.40 -30.80
C GLY A 48 8.20 -26.13 -30.28
N THR A 49 8.46 -24.98 -29.66
CA THR A 49 9.77 -24.62 -29.09
C THR A 49 9.64 -23.83 -27.81
N LEU A 50 10.67 -23.90 -26.95
CA LEU A 50 10.76 -23.09 -25.75
C LEU A 50 10.74 -21.57 -26.05
N ASP A 51 11.39 -21.15 -27.15
CA ASP A 51 11.41 -19.75 -27.55
C ASP A 51 10.03 -19.24 -27.96
N ALA A 52 9.24 -20.06 -28.66
CA ALA A 52 7.85 -19.73 -28.98
C ALA A 52 7.02 -19.59 -27.72
N TRP A 53 7.17 -20.49 -26.74
CA TRP A 53 6.51 -20.41 -25.45
C TRP A 53 6.92 -19.14 -24.67
N ILE A 54 8.22 -18.82 -24.61
CA ILE A 54 8.73 -17.60 -23.95
C ILE A 54 8.13 -16.34 -24.59
N THR A 55 8.05 -16.29 -25.90
CA THR A 55 7.49 -15.17 -26.66
C THR A 55 5.99 -14.99 -26.39
N ALA A 56 5.25 -16.09 -26.35
CA ALA A 56 3.83 -16.07 -26.09
C ALA A 56 3.48 -15.75 -24.62
N ASN A 57 4.42 -16.00 -23.69
CA ASN A 57 4.26 -15.77 -22.26
C ASN A 57 5.27 -14.74 -21.74
N PRO A 58 5.21 -13.47 -22.13
CA PRO A 58 6.18 -12.47 -21.73
C PRO A 58 6.10 -12.21 -20.22
N LEU A 59 7.25 -12.16 -19.55
CA LEU A 59 7.35 -11.70 -18.17
C LEU A 59 7.50 -10.18 -18.17
N ARG A 60 6.49 -9.50 -17.62
CA ARG A 60 6.53 -8.04 -17.46
C ARG A 60 6.91 -7.68 -16.03
N SER A 61 7.53 -6.51 -15.89
CA SER A 61 7.75 -5.91 -14.57
C SER A 61 6.44 -5.41 -13.99
N ASN A 62 6.39 -5.30 -12.67
CA ASN A 62 5.26 -4.72 -11.96
C ASN A 62 5.65 -3.44 -11.23
N ASN A 63 4.70 -2.52 -11.21
CA ASN A 63 4.83 -1.22 -10.55
C ASN A 63 3.80 -1.10 -9.45
N PHE A 64 4.24 -0.68 -8.28
CA PHE A 64 3.39 -0.44 -7.13
C PHE A 64 3.66 0.95 -6.59
N HIS A 65 2.65 1.59 -6.07
CA HIS A 65 2.82 2.88 -5.43
C HIS A 65 1.89 3.05 -4.24
N GLY A 66 2.31 3.89 -3.35
CA GLY A 66 1.53 4.28 -2.20
C GLY A 66 2.03 5.57 -1.61
N GLY A 67 1.28 6.11 -0.69
CA GLY A 67 1.68 7.32 -0.01
C GLY A 67 0.65 7.77 1.00
N TYR A 68 1.01 8.78 1.75
CA TYR A 68 0.08 9.43 2.65
C TYR A 68 0.31 10.94 2.71
N VAL A 69 -0.74 11.63 3.13
CA VAL A 69 -0.67 13.01 3.58
C VAL A 69 -1.34 13.08 4.95
N GLU A 70 -0.69 13.73 5.89
CA GLU A 70 -1.14 13.91 7.26
C GLU A 70 -1.02 15.39 7.66
N ALA A 71 -2.02 15.90 8.32
CA ALA A 71 -2.00 17.22 8.90
C ALA A 71 -2.48 17.17 10.34
N GLY A 72 -1.82 17.91 11.22
CA GLY A 72 -2.20 18.04 12.62
C GLY A 72 -2.28 19.50 13.04
N TYR A 73 -3.24 19.80 13.89
CA TYR A 73 -3.44 21.12 14.43
C TYR A 73 -3.49 21.09 15.96
N MET A 74 -2.64 21.91 16.58
CA MET A 74 -2.54 22.10 18.03
C MET A 74 -3.64 23.05 18.50
N ILE A 75 -4.67 22.52 19.15
CA ILE A 75 -5.74 23.29 19.77
C ILE A 75 -5.18 24.13 20.93
N PHE A 76 -4.46 23.45 21.82
CA PHE A 76 -3.65 24.10 22.86
C PHE A 76 -2.47 23.22 23.25
N GLY A 77 -1.41 23.82 23.73
CA GLY A 77 -0.19 23.14 24.16
C GLY A 77 1.06 23.85 23.65
N ASN A 78 2.19 23.18 23.79
CA ASN A 78 3.46 23.69 23.31
C ASN A 78 3.54 23.64 21.78
N PRO A 79 4.23 24.61 21.15
CA PRO A 79 4.44 24.61 19.70
C PRO A 79 5.12 23.34 19.21
N TYR A 80 4.81 22.95 17.96
CA TYR A 80 5.54 21.90 17.28
C TYR A 80 7.03 22.26 17.16
N LYS A 81 7.89 21.29 17.38
CA LYS A 81 9.32 21.44 17.26
C LYS A 81 9.89 20.36 16.37
N PHE A 82 10.77 20.77 15.47
CA PHE A 82 11.47 19.83 14.62
C PHE A 82 12.65 19.19 15.38
N ASP A 83 12.80 17.89 15.20
CA ASP A 83 13.97 17.14 15.66
C ASP A 83 14.90 16.92 14.47
N SER A 84 15.89 17.76 14.34
CA SER A 84 16.86 17.69 13.23
C SER A 84 17.73 16.43 13.25
N ARG A 85 17.84 15.75 14.40
CA ARG A 85 18.61 14.50 14.49
C ARG A 85 17.85 13.34 13.84
N ASN A 86 16.53 13.29 14.02
CA ASN A 86 15.67 12.21 13.53
C ASN A 86 14.88 12.59 12.28
N GLY A 87 14.94 13.86 11.83
CA GLY A 87 14.19 14.32 10.68
C GLY A 87 12.66 14.38 10.90
N THR A 88 12.20 14.41 12.14
CA THR A 88 10.78 14.30 12.49
C THR A 88 10.32 15.42 13.43
N LEU A 89 9.03 15.50 13.68
CA LEU A 89 8.51 16.35 14.77
C LEU A 89 8.76 15.66 16.12
N LYS A 90 9.13 16.47 17.13
CA LYS A 90 9.16 15.99 18.50
C LYS A 90 7.77 15.66 18.98
N GLY A 91 7.67 14.62 19.80
CA GLY A 91 6.41 14.25 20.44
C GLY A 91 5.81 15.40 21.27
N LEU A 92 4.52 15.32 21.49
CA LEU A 92 3.80 16.27 22.30
C LEU A 92 4.42 16.33 23.71
N SER A 93 4.59 17.54 24.22
CA SER A 93 5.20 17.75 25.54
C SER A 93 4.33 18.66 26.40
N GLY A 94 4.16 18.27 27.67
CA GLY A 94 3.27 18.99 28.58
C GLY A 94 1.79 18.74 28.24
N ARG A 95 0.91 19.50 28.88
CA ARG A 95 -0.52 19.41 28.63
C ARG A 95 -0.85 19.99 27.27
N SER A 96 -1.39 19.16 26.37
CA SER A 96 -1.71 19.57 25.00
C SER A 96 -2.85 18.76 24.41
N LEU A 97 -3.56 19.36 23.46
CA LEU A 97 -4.60 18.74 22.66
C LEU A 97 -4.33 19.03 21.18
N GLU A 98 -4.24 17.94 20.41
CA GLU A 98 -4.02 17.95 18.98
C GLU A 98 -5.13 17.20 18.25
N ILE A 99 -5.56 17.70 17.13
CA ILE A 99 -6.40 16.97 16.17
C ILE A 99 -5.55 16.64 14.95
N VAL A 100 -5.72 15.43 14.41
CA VAL A 100 -4.95 14.92 13.27
C VAL A 100 -5.89 14.37 12.22
N GLY A 101 -5.61 14.67 10.95
CA GLY A 101 -6.25 14.06 9.81
C GLY A 101 -5.20 13.44 8.90
N ARG A 102 -5.46 12.22 8.42
CA ARG A 102 -4.55 11.51 7.53
C ARG A 102 -5.30 10.82 6.41
N PHE A 103 -4.79 10.97 5.21
CA PHE A 103 -5.20 10.18 4.05
C PHE A 103 -4.07 9.26 3.64
N ASN A 104 -4.37 7.97 3.44
CA ASN A 104 -3.44 6.98 2.90
C ASN A 104 -3.98 6.39 1.61
N TYR A 105 -3.08 6.13 0.70
CA TYR A 105 -3.32 5.33 -0.49
C TYR A 105 -2.24 4.26 -0.62
N THR A 106 -2.66 3.02 -0.89
CA THR A 106 -1.75 1.91 -1.21
C THR A 106 -2.31 1.16 -2.41
N GLY A 107 -1.62 1.22 -3.53
CA GLY A 107 -1.97 0.54 -4.76
C GLY A 107 -1.05 -0.66 -4.98
N LEU A 108 -1.60 -1.86 -4.87
CA LEU A 108 -0.94 -3.12 -5.16
C LEU A 108 -1.51 -3.78 -6.42
N ASN A 109 -2.23 -3.01 -7.24
CA ASN A 109 -2.70 -3.43 -8.54
C ASN A 109 -1.70 -3.02 -9.61
N ASP A 110 -1.28 -3.97 -10.42
CA ASP A 110 -0.59 -3.74 -11.68
C ASP A 110 -1.08 -4.77 -12.69
N ILE A 111 -2.27 -4.51 -13.24
CA ILE A 111 -2.94 -5.38 -14.20
C ILE A 111 -2.82 -4.73 -15.56
N ASN A 112 -2.10 -5.39 -16.45
CA ASN A 112 -1.95 -4.92 -17.83
C ASN A 112 -3.26 -5.08 -18.62
N ALA A 113 -3.46 -4.21 -19.60
CA ALA A 113 -4.61 -4.28 -20.49
C ALA A 113 -4.69 -5.65 -21.19
N GLY A 114 -5.85 -6.30 -21.10
CA GLY A 114 -6.07 -7.64 -21.67
C GLY A 114 -5.50 -8.81 -20.88
N GLU A 115 -4.87 -8.55 -19.73
CA GLU A 115 -4.47 -9.59 -18.80
C GLU A 115 -5.51 -9.74 -17.67
N TYR A 116 -5.69 -10.97 -17.24
CA TYR A 116 -6.55 -11.30 -16.11
C TYR A 116 -5.69 -11.63 -14.89
N TYR A 117 -6.16 -11.21 -13.74
CA TYR A 117 -5.55 -11.57 -12.49
C TYR A 117 -5.98 -12.99 -12.12
N SER A 118 -5.03 -13.89 -11.93
CA SER A 118 -5.27 -15.21 -11.36
C SER A 118 -5.11 -15.17 -9.84
N ALA A 119 -6.20 -15.06 -9.10
CA ALA A 119 -6.23 -15.16 -7.65
C ALA A 119 -6.58 -16.59 -7.22
N GLY A 120 -5.74 -17.56 -7.52
CA GLY A 120 -5.93 -18.91 -7.04
C GLY A 120 -7.08 -19.68 -7.72
N ARG A 121 -7.29 -20.91 -7.25
CA ARG A 121 -8.21 -21.91 -7.83
C ARG A 121 -9.70 -21.57 -7.76
N ASP A 122 -10.08 -20.54 -7.00
CA ASP A 122 -11.48 -20.27 -6.66
C ASP A 122 -12.07 -19.10 -7.44
N GLN A 123 -11.46 -18.75 -8.56
CA GLN A 123 -11.94 -17.67 -9.39
C GLN A 123 -13.10 -18.12 -10.29
N TYR A 124 -14.29 -17.68 -9.92
CA TYR A 124 -15.47 -17.77 -10.74
C TYR A 124 -15.40 -16.73 -11.86
N TYR A 125 -15.30 -17.16 -13.10
CA TYR A 125 -15.48 -16.29 -14.26
C TYR A 125 -16.96 -16.05 -14.48
N PRO A 126 -17.39 -14.81 -14.75
CA PRO A 126 -18.81 -14.48 -14.90
C PRO A 126 -19.53 -15.23 -16.02
N ASP A 127 -18.81 -15.80 -16.96
CA ASP A 127 -19.33 -16.54 -18.11
C ASP A 127 -19.28 -18.06 -17.94
N GLY A 128 -18.93 -18.55 -16.75
CA GLY A 128 -18.90 -20.00 -16.47
C GLY A 128 -17.83 -20.76 -17.23
N MET A 129 -16.99 -20.11 -18.00
CA MET A 129 -15.86 -20.74 -18.65
C MET A 129 -14.69 -20.83 -17.66
N MET A 130 -14.35 -22.05 -17.25
CA MET A 130 -12.98 -22.34 -16.86
C MET A 130 -12.13 -22.22 -18.13
N ALA A 131 -11.82 -21.01 -18.49
CA ALA A 131 -10.97 -20.81 -19.64
C ALA A 131 -9.61 -21.38 -19.31
N ASP A 132 -9.11 -22.23 -20.20
CA ASP A 132 -7.70 -22.53 -20.39
C ASP A 132 -6.95 -21.26 -20.79
N TYR A 133 -7.10 -20.21 -19.97
CA TYR A 133 -6.32 -19.00 -20.17
C TYR A 133 -4.91 -19.30 -19.71
N PRO A 134 -3.94 -19.21 -20.61
CA PRO A 134 -2.55 -19.32 -20.22
C PRO A 134 -2.32 -18.34 -19.09
N TYR A 135 -1.83 -18.83 -17.98
CA TYR A 135 -1.45 -18.02 -16.81
C TYR A 135 -0.52 -16.90 -17.24
N LYS A 136 -1.08 -15.75 -17.55
CA LYS A 136 -0.29 -14.55 -17.77
C LYS A 136 0.18 -14.07 -16.42
N SER A 137 1.24 -14.68 -15.94
CA SER A 137 1.82 -14.56 -14.61
C SER A 137 2.42 -13.20 -14.29
N SER A 138 2.21 -12.20 -15.15
CA SER A 138 2.81 -10.90 -15.01
C SER A 138 1.95 -9.90 -14.24
N SER A 139 0.63 -10.00 -14.32
CA SER A 139 -0.28 -9.10 -13.61
C SER A 139 -0.38 -9.41 -12.12
N VAL A 140 -0.50 -8.37 -11.31
CA VAL A 140 -0.72 -8.46 -9.87
C VAL A 140 -1.97 -7.69 -9.50
N GLY A 141 -2.93 -8.38 -8.89
CA GLY A 141 -4.20 -7.81 -8.43
C GLY A 141 -4.29 -7.81 -6.91
N GLY A 142 -3.36 -7.14 -6.24
CA GLY A 142 -3.36 -7.02 -4.78
C GLY A 142 -4.47 -6.14 -4.22
N GLY A 143 -5.10 -5.34 -5.07
CA GLY A 143 -6.10 -4.36 -4.67
C GLY A 143 -5.50 -2.98 -4.41
N ALA A 144 -6.38 -2.01 -4.23
CA ALA A 144 -6.01 -0.67 -3.79
C ALA A 144 -6.79 -0.32 -2.52
N VAL A 145 -6.10 0.25 -1.55
CA VAL A 145 -6.70 0.70 -0.29
C VAL A 145 -6.61 2.22 -0.22
N ARG A 146 -7.74 2.86 0.09
CA ARG A 146 -7.81 4.28 0.44
C ARG A 146 -8.34 4.37 1.86
N SER A 147 -7.63 5.10 2.72
CA SER A 147 -8.04 5.25 4.12
C SER A 147 -8.00 6.69 4.55
N TRP A 148 -9.03 7.09 5.30
CA TRP A 148 -9.13 8.38 5.96
C TRP A 148 -9.13 8.14 7.45
N THR A 149 -8.20 8.74 8.15
CA THR A 149 -8.09 8.66 9.62
C THR A 149 -8.26 10.05 10.22
N PHE A 150 -9.06 10.14 11.25
CA PHE A 150 -9.21 11.33 12.08
C PHE A 150 -8.88 10.95 13.51
N GLY A 151 -8.00 11.70 14.13
CA GLY A 151 -7.48 11.40 15.44
C GLY A 151 -7.52 12.60 16.38
N VAL A 152 -7.59 12.31 17.67
CA VAL A 152 -7.43 13.26 18.75
C VAL A 152 -6.36 12.73 19.69
N ASN A 153 -5.34 13.54 19.92
CA ASN A 153 -4.22 13.23 20.80
C ASN A 153 -4.26 14.19 21.99
N TYR A 154 -4.38 13.64 23.20
CA TYR A 154 -4.33 14.41 24.42
C TYR A 154 -3.12 13.99 25.26
N SER A 155 -2.22 14.92 25.49
CA SER A 155 -1.10 14.74 26.41
C SER A 155 -1.45 15.35 27.77
N PHE A 156 -1.42 14.54 28.81
CA PHE A 156 -1.62 14.99 30.20
C PHE A 156 -0.37 15.70 30.72
N ASN A 157 0.77 15.14 30.37
CA ASN A 157 2.12 15.63 30.72
C ASN A 157 3.14 14.97 29.81
N ARG A 158 4.43 15.16 30.05
CA ARG A 158 5.50 14.55 29.24
C ARG A 158 5.57 13.02 29.27
N PHE A 159 4.84 12.38 30.20
CA PHE A 159 4.93 10.93 30.43
C PHE A 159 3.67 10.18 30.01
N VAL A 160 2.52 10.84 29.96
CA VAL A 160 1.22 10.19 29.71
C VAL A 160 0.48 10.87 28.58
N GLN A 161 0.09 10.08 27.60
CA GLN A 161 -0.66 10.52 26.43
C GLN A 161 -1.81 9.54 26.14
N ALA A 162 -2.98 10.08 25.82
CA ALA A 162 -4.13 9.32 25.32
C ALA A 162 -4.39 9.70 23.86
N MET A 163 -4.75 8.73 23.04
CA MET A 163 -5.06 8.89 21.63
C MET A 163 -6.34 8.16 21.30
N LEU A 164 -7.16 8.77 20.46
CA LEU A 164 -8.38 8.18 19.93
C LEU A 164 -8.42 8.45 18.43
N ASP A 165 -8.50 7.38 17.64
CA ASP A 165 -8.52 7.46 16.19
C ASP A 165 -9.75 6.75 15.61
N TYR A 166 -10.33 7.35 14.59
CA TYR A 166 -11.33 6.74 13.74
C TYR A 166 -10.80 6.65 12.32
N THR A 167 -10.86 5.46 11.74
CA THR A 167 -10.43 5.21 10.36
C THR A 167 -11.57 4.63 9.54
N TYR A 168 -11.82 5.25 8.39
CA TYR A 168 -12.63 4.70 7.32
C TYR A 168 -11.71 4.24 6.20
N SER A 169 -11.89 3.01 5.73
CA SER A 169 -11.10 2.43 4.65
C SER A 169 -11.99 1.84 3.58
N ASN A 170 -11.61 2.06 2.33
CA ASN A 170 -12.18 1.44 1.15
C ASN A 170 -11.12 0.55 0.51
N LEU A 171 -11.42 -0.73 0.36
CA LEU A 171 -10.62 -1.68 -0.39
C LEU A 171 -11.30 -1.92 -1.74
N SER A 172 -10.64 -1.53 -2.82
CA SER A 172 -11.04 -1.79 -4.20
C SER A 172 -10.12 -2.83 -4.81
N LYS A 173 -10.71 -3.85 -5.44
CA LYS A 173 -9.98 -4.82 -6.26
C LYS A 173 -10.48 -4.72 -7.68
N ASP A 174 -9.64 -4.24 -8.59
CA ASP A 174 -9.99 -4.15 -10.00
C ASP A 174 -10.39 -5.51 -10.56
N LYS A 175 -11.50 -5.52 -11.30
CA LYS A 175 -12.11 -6.71 -11.92
C LYS A 175 -12.68 -7.74 -10.94
N TYR A 176 -12.87 -7.39 -9.69
CA TYR A 176 -13.61 -8.18 -8.71
C TYR A 176 -14.77 -7.37 -8.14
N ALA A 177 -15.92 -8.02 -8.00
CA ALA A 177 -17.15 -7.41 -7.48
C ALA A 177 -17.13 -7.10 -5.97
N TYR A 178 -15.94 -6.97 -5.38
CA TYR A 178 -15.81 -6.84 -3.92
C TYR A 178 -15.07 -5.57 -3.53
N ASP A 179 -15.74 -4.45 -3.69
CA ASP A 179 -15.37 -3.26 -2.93
C ASP A 179 -15.84 -3.46 -1.49
N LYS A 180 -14.93 -3.39 -0.55
CA LYS A 180 -15.24 -3.51 0.88
C LYS A 180 -14.86 -2.24 1.60
N ASN A 181 -15.84 -1.71 2.30
CA ASN A 181 -15.64 -0.62 3.24
C ASN A 181 -15.55 -1.18 4.65
N PHE A 182 -14.65 -0.67 5.43
CA PHE A 182 -14.59 -1.00 6.84
C PHE A 182 -14.24 0.23 7.68
N HIS A 183 -14.70 0.17 8.93
CA HIS A 183 -14.52 1.23 9.92
C HIS A 183 -13.73 0.66 11.09
N MET A 184 -12.84 1.46 11.64
CA MET A 184 -12.04 1.07 12.78
C MET A 184 -11.98 2.23 13.78
N VAL A 185 -12.19 1.92 15.04
CA VAL A 185 -11.94 2.84 16.17
C VAL A 185 -10.81 2.27 16.99
N GLN A 186 -9.81 3.08 17.27
CA GLN A 186 -8.67 2.71 18.10
C GLN A 186 -8.51 3.71 19.22
N ALA A 187 -8.29 3.20 20.44
CA ALA A 187 -7.91 3.98 21.59
C ALA A 187 -6.58 3.47 22.15
N ARG A 188 -5.67 4.37 22.46
CA ARG A 188 -4.36 4.04 23.02
C ARG A 188 -4.01 4.98 24.16
N VAL A 189 -3.45 4.42 25.23
CA VAL A 189 -2.77 5.18 26.28
C VAL A 189 -1.28 4.80 26.24
N GLN A 190 -0.44 5.80 26.20
CA GLN A 190 1.02 5.63 26.12
C GLN A 190 1.66 6.22 27.36
N PHE A 191 2.59 5.46 27.94
CA PHE A 191 3.47 5.89 29.01
C PHE A 191 4.90 5.95 28.49
N VAL A 192 5.61 7.04 28.78
CA VAL A 192 7.02 7.28 28.39
C VAL A 192 7.82 7.50 29.65
N PHE A 193 8.88 6.74 29.87
CA PHE A 193 9.75 6.80 31.05
C PHE A 193 11.15 7.28 30.70
#